data_1d09baaab41847a8a7853494b5a84eb5
#
_entry.id   1d09baaab41847a8a7853494b5a84eb5
#
_cell.length_a   1.000
_cell.length_b   1.000
_cell.length_c   1.000
_cell.angle_alpha   90.00
_cell.angle_beta   90.00
_cell.angle_gamma   90.00
#
_symmetry.space_group_name_H-M   'P 1'
#
loop_
_entity.id
_entity.type
_entity.pdbx_description
1 polymer ?
#
loop_
_entity_poly.entity_id
_entity_poly.type
_entity_poly.pdbx_seq_one_letter_code
_entity_poly.pdbx_strand_id
1 'polypeptide(L)'
;MDIKKIILALTVAVSATYAFAQEKAGDSKPAEYEFTVIKEAPVTSIKNQYRSGTCWCFSALSFLESEIIRMKGYNDINLSEMFVVGKSYHDRGIKYVRLDGALGFSAGSSFGDVLHVVDDYGIVPQSAMSGMNYGTDKPEQSELDAVLEAYIKAVTENPNRKLTTAWLKGYDGIINAYLGEYPTQFEYNGASYTPESFRDWLGINADDYVNLTSFTHHPFYEPFIIEVRDNWRWDSAYNLPIDEFMEVMYNAIDKGFTIAWGSDVSEAGFTRNGLATVPDVDQKPGAGSDQEHWLGKDESAKPQVVTSSSEKTITQEMRQIAYDNKQTTDDHGMHIYGLAQDQDGNKFFIVKNSWGDAGKYNGIWYASDAFVRYKTLNIVVHKDALPKDIKKKLGIK
;
A
#
# COMPACT_ATOMS: atom_id res chain seq x y z
N MET A 1 23.84 -80.51 -11.64
CA MET A 1 23.50 -79.22 -10.91
C MET A 1 22.71 -78.41 -11.90
N ASP A 2 21.49 -78.15 -11.58
CA ASP A 2 20.43 -77.76 -12.52
C ASP A 2 20.43 -76.24 -12.79
N ILE A 3 20.72 -75.85 -14.01
CA ILE A 3 20.87 -74.43 -14.47
C ILE A 3 19.60 -73.62 -14.20
N LYS A 4 18.43 -74.27 -14.08
CA LYS A 4 17.15 -73.59 -13.76
C LYS A 4 17.08 -73.10 -12.31
N LYS A 5 17.85 -73.64 -11.37
CA LYS A 5 17.90 -73.18 -9.99
C LYS A 5 18.80 -71.98 -9.76
N ILE A 6 19.77 -71.73 -10.68
CA ILE A 6 20.68 -70.60 -10.61
C ILE A 6 20.01 -69.35 -11.17
N ILE A 7 19.15 -69.49 -12.20
CA ILE A 7 18.41 -68.37 -12.78
C ILE A 7 17.32 -67.84 -11.84
N LEU A 8 16.73 -68.71 -11.02
CA LEU A 8 15.69 -68.31 -10.06
C LEU A 8 16.27 -67.55 -8.84
N ALA A 9 17.52 -67.86 -8.47
CA ALA A 9 18.21 -67.21 -7.37
C ALA A 9 18.72 -65.80 -7.74
N LEU A 10 19.07 -65.56 -9.02
CA LEU A 10 19.50 -64.23 -9.52
C LEU A 10 18.30 -63.28 -9.75
N THR A 11 17.13 -63.79 -10.14
CA THR A 11 15.95 -62.99 -10.33
C THR A 11 15.31 -62.49 -9.02
N VAL A 12 15.46 -63.24 -7.93
CA VAL A 12 14.98 -62.81 -6.62
C VAL A 12 15.92 -61.83 -5.95
N ALA A 13 17.23 -61.85 -6.25
CA ALA A 13 18.19 -60.90 -5.68
C ALA A 13 18.12 -59.52 -6.39
N VAL A 14 17.74 -59.46 -7.68
CA VAL A 14 17.58 -58.19 -8.40
C VAL A 14 16.26 -57.49 -8.08
N SER A 15 15.18 -58.25 -7.77
CA SER A 15 13.92 -57.64 -7.35
C SER A 15 13.93 -57.14 -5.88
N ALA A 16 14.81 -57.64 -5.03
CA ALA A 16 14.95 -57.16 -3.65
C ALA A 16 15.75 -55.84 -3.55
N THR A 17 16.64 -55.55 -4.52
CA THR A 17 17.40 -54.28 -4.56
C THR A 17 16.63 -53.12 -5.17
N TYR A 18 15.58 -53.38 -5.97
CA TYR A 18 14.70 -52.30 -6.47
C TYR A 18 13.58 -51.92 -5.48
N ALA A 19 13.30 -52.73 -4.48
CA ALA A 19 12.25 -52.43 -3.45
C ALA A 19 12.75 -51.53 -2.33
N PHE A 20 14.04 -51.27 -2.19
CA PHE A 20 14.60 -50.39 -1.15
C PHE A 20 14.91 -48.95 -1.61
N ALA A 21 14.68 -48.62 -2.89
CA ALA A 21 14.91 -47.29 -3.44
C ALA A 21 13.61 -46.46 -3.62
N GLN A 22 12.48 -46.95 -3.10
CA GLN A 22 11.25 -46.17 -2.97
C GLN A 22 10.95 -45.94 -1.50
N GLU A 23 11.92 -45.37 -0.79
CA GLU A 23 11.64 -44.67 0.45
C GLU A 23 10.89 -43.40 0.08
N LYS A 24 9.66 -43.37 0.49
CA LYS A 24 8.71 -42.29 0.49
C LYS A 24 9.42 -40.94 0.50
N ALA A 25 9.30 -40.16 -0.58
CA ALA A 25 9.24 -38.73 -0.43
C ALA A 25 8.12 -38.47 0.57
N GLY A 26 8.49 -38.24 1.81
CA GLY A 26 7.54 -37.97 2.89
C GLY A 26 6.68 -36.80 2.44
N ASP A 27 5.38 -36.91 2.69
CA ASP A 27 4.44 -35.80 2.83
C ASP A 27 4.95 -34.90 3.98
N SER A 28 6.10 -34.27 3.82
CA SER A 28 6.47 -33.15 4.66
C SER A 28 5.53 -32.02 4.28
N LYS A 29 4.56 -31.73 5.17
CA LYS A 29 3.82 -30.49 5.08
C LYS A 29 4.84 -29.41 4.82
N PRO A 30 4.63 -28.59 3.79
CA PRO A 30 5.55 -27.49 3.51
C PRO A 30 5.76 -26.69 4.79
N ALA A 31 7.01 -26.35 5.08
CA ALA A 31 7.37 -25.64 6.30
C ALA A 31 6.66 -24.27 6.34
N GLU A 32 6.10 -23.97 7.48
CA GLU A 32 5.53 -22.64 7.73
C GLU A 32 6.65 -21.60 7.73
N TYR A 33 6.37 -20.37 7.30
CA TYR A 33 7.36 -19.29 7.37
C TYR A 33 7.69 -18.95 8.82
N GLU A 34 8.98 -18.88 9.13
CA GLU A 34 9.55 -18.37 10.37
C GLU A 34 10.39 -17.14 10.06
N PHE A 35 10.00 -15.98 10.61
CA PHE A 35 10.69 -14.73 10.31
C PHE A 35 11.61 -14.30 11.45
N THR A 36 12.83 -13.90 11.08
CA THR A 36 13.77 -13.19 11.95
C THR A 36 13.85 -11.73 11.51
N VAL A 37 13.51 -10.82 12.41
CA VAL A 37 13.62 -9.38 12.15
C VAL A 37 15.08 -8.99 12.03
N ILE A 38 15.44 -8.35 10.91
CA ILE A 38 16.78 -7.79 10.67
C ILE A 38 16.85 -6.37 11.21
N LYS A 39 15.83 -5.57 10.86
CA LYS A 39 15.73 -4.16 11.26
C LYS A 39 14.30 -3.67 11.16
N GLU A 40 13.90 -2.82 12.08
CA GLU A 40 12.63 -2.13 12.05
C GLU A 40 12.75 -0.71 12.58
N ALA A 41 11.96 0.20 12.03
CA ALA A 41 11.77 1.54 12.54
C ALA A 41 10.55 1.58 13.45
N PRO A 42 10.47 2.51 14.41
CA PRO A 42 9.30 2.66 15.25
C PRO A 42 8.09 3.11 14.42
N VAL A 43 6.94 2.50 14.72
CA VAL A 43 5.65 2.82 14.12
C VAL A 43 4.59 3.04 15.20
N THR A 44 3.56 3.80 14.87
CA THR A 44 2.36 3.95 15.69
C THR A 44 1.48 2.68 15.64
N SER A 45 0.44 2.61 16.47
CA SER A 45 -0.50 1.48 16.49
C SER A 45 -1.15 1.24 15.12
N ILE A 46 -1.54 -0.01 14.88
CA ILE A 46 -2.26 -0.38 13.67
C ILE A 46 -3.68 0.18 13.74
N LYS A 47 -4.07 0.89 12.68
CA LYS A 47 -5.41 1.44 12.51
C LYS A 47 -6.28 0.51 11.65
N ASN A 48 -7.58 0.77 11.63
CA ASN A 48 -8.53 0.03 10.79
C ASN A 48 -9.32 1.00 9.93
N GLN A 49 -9.01 1.05 8.62
CA GLN A 49 -9.77 1.83 7.65
C GLN A 49 -11.19 1.30 7.42
N TYR A 50 -11.46 0.06 7.86
CA TYR A 50 -12.73 -0.63 7.74
C TYR A 50 -13.32 -0.56 6.33
N ARG A 51 -14.52 0.02 6.14
CA ARG A 51 -15.22 0.13 4.85
C ARG A 51 -15.05 1.53 4.24
N SER A 52 -13.81 2.02 4.22
CA SER A 52 -13.43 3.22 3.50
C SER A 52 -12.41 2.89 2.41
N GLY A 53 -12.53 3.49 1.25
CA GLY A 53 -11.52 3.36 0.18
C GLY A 53 -10.32 4.29 0.39
N THR A 54 -9.91 4.52 1.64
CA THR A 54 -8.94 5.56 2.02
C THR A 54 -7.60 4.99 2.50
N CYS A 55 -7.23 3.80 2.05
CA CYS A 55 -5.93 3.15 2.35
C CYS A 55 -4.74 4.06 2.08
N TRP A 56 -4.77 4.83 1.00
CA TRP A 56 -3.76 5.83 0.63
C TRP A 56 -3.50 6.84 1.76
N CYS A 57 -4.55 7.28 2.45
CA CYS A 57 -4.44 8.24 3.55
C CYS A 57 -3.93 7.57 4.84
N PHE A 58 -4.49 6.40 5.20
CA PHE A 58 -4.06 5.65 6.39
C PHE A 58 -2.58 5.28 6.31
N SER A 59 -2.13 4.80 5.16
CA SER A 59 -0.72 4.41 4.97
C SER A 59 0.24 5.59 4.92
N ALA A 60 -0.12 6.67 4.21
CA ALA A 60 0.72 7.85 4.15
C ALA A 60 0.81 8.58 5.49
N LEU A 61 -0.28 8.69 6.26
CA LEU A 61 -0.22 9.26 7.59
C LEU A 61 0.54 8.36 8.56
N SER A 62 0.42 7.04 8.46
CA SER A 62 1.27 6.11 9.22
C SER A 62 2.76 6.30 8.91
N PHE A 63 3.10 6.53 7.64
CA PHE A 63 4.47 6.89 7.21
C PHE A 63 4.90 8.23 7.82
N LEU A 64 4.10 9.29 7.72
CA LEU A 64 4.41 10.60 8.30
C LEU A 64 4.51 10.55 9.84
N GLU A 65 3.69 9.75 10.51
CA GLU A 65 3.80 9.51 11.96
C GLU A 65 5.18 8.91 12.31
N SER A 66 5.69 7.95 11.53
CA SER A 66 7.04 7.42 11.72
C SER A 66 8.14 8.44 11.43
N GLU A 67 7.95 9.33 10.45
CA GLU A 67 8.86 10.45 10.20
C GLU A 67 8.89 11.43 11.40
N ILE A 68 7.73 11.73 11.99
CA ILE A 68 7.66 12.55 13.22
C ILE A 68 8.38 11.87 14.38
N ILE A 69 8.19 10.57 14.57
CA ILE A 69 8.92 9.79 15.59
C ILE A 69 10.42 9.87 15.33
N ARG A 70 10.87 9.68 14.10
CA ARG A 70 12.28 9.76 13.71
C ARG A 70 12.89 11.14 13.96
N MET A 71 12.17 12.21 13.62
CA MET A 71 12.66 13.60 13.72
C MET A 71 12.56 14.18 15.13
N LYS A 72 11.50 13.84 15.86
CA LYS A 72 11.13 14.52 17.12
C LYS A 72 11.11 13.57 18.33
N GLY A 73 11.12 12.26 18.13
CA GLY A 73 10.96 11.28 19.21
C GLY A 73 9.56 11.23 19.84
N TYR A 74 8.53 11.77 19.19
CA TYR A 74 7.15 11.72 19.65
C TYR A 74 6.50 10.40 19.26
N ASN A 75 6.42 9.45 20.19
CA ASN A 75 5.88 8.12 19.94
C ASN A 75 4.35 8.03 20.02
N ASP A 76 3.70 9.04 20.56
CA ASP A 76 2.24 9.09 20.78
C ASP A 76 1.56 10.09 19.84
N ILE A 77 1.98 10.10 18.60
CA ILE A 77 1.35 10.92 17.54
C ILE A 77 0.25 10.10 16.86
N ASN A 78 -0.90 10.73 16.65
CA ASN A 78 -2.04 10.13 15.97
C ASN A 78 -2.72 11.21 15.12
N LEU A 79 -2.45 11.19 13.80
CA LEU A 79 -2.95 12.17 12.84
C LEU A 79 -4.35 11.81 12.36
N SER A 80 -5.14 12.80 11.98
CA SER A 80 -6.51 12.61 11.49
C SER A 80 -6.52 12.29 10.02
N GLU A 81 -6.89 11.05 9.66
CA GLU A 81 -7.11 10.64 8.28
C GLU A 81 -8.27 11.41 7.66
N MET A 82 -9.35 11.61 8.41
CA MET A 82 -10.56 12.20 7.87
C MET A 82 -10.44 13.70 7.60
N PHE A 83 -9.53 14.39 8.28
CA PHE A 83 -9.15 15.75 7.91
C PHE A 83 -8.58 15.78 6.49
N VAL A 84 -7.64 14.90 6.21
CA VAL A 84 -6.98 14.81 4.90
C VAL A 84 -7.95 14.33 3.82
N VAL A 85 -8.71 13.28 4.09
CA VAL A 85 -9.71 12.74 3.16
C VAL A 85 -10.72 13.79 2.73
N GLY A 86 -11.29 14.54 3.69
CA GLY A 86 -12.29 15.55 3.37
C GLY A 86 -11.72 16.73 2.58
N LYS A 87 -10.47 17.16 2.86
CA LYS A 87 -9.77 18.18 2.05
C LYS A 87 -9.47 17.69 0.65
N SER A 88 -9.03 16.44 0.50
CA SER A 88 -8.82 15.82 -0.80
C SER A 88 -10.13 15.72 -1.59
N TYR A 89 -11.24 15.35 -0.96
CA TYR A 89 -12.56 15.33 -1.62
C TYR A 89 -12.99 16.74 -2.08
N HIS A 90 -12.79 17.77 -1.25
CA HIS A 90 -13.04 19.16 -1.64
C HIS A 90 -12.30 19.53 -2.94
N ASP A 91 -11.02 19.31 -2.99
CA ASP A 91 -10.17 19.63 -4.16
C ASP A 91 -10.56 18.82 -5.39
N ARG A 92 -10.85 17.52 -5.20
CA ARG A 92 -11.26 16.61 -6.27
C ARG A 92 -12.59 17.05 -6.87
N GLY A 93 -13.55 17.46 -6.05
CA GLY A 93 -14.81 18.01 -6.50
C GLY A 93 -14.64 19.24 -7.38
N ILE A 94 -13.76 20.16 -6.98
CA ILE A 94 -13.43 21.36 -7.77
C ILE A 94 -12.80 20.96 -9.12
N LYS A 95 -11.84 20.03 -9.10
CA LYS A 95 -11.17 19.58 -10.34
C LYS A 95 -12.13 18.82 -11.25
N TYR A 96 -13.01 18.00 -10.70
CA TYR A 96 -14.06 17.29 -11.44
C TYR A 96 -14.95 18.25 -12.22
N VAL A 97 -15.44 19.30 -11.55
CA VAL A 97 -16.28 20.34 -12.20
C VAL A 97 -15.52 21.11 -13.26
N ARG A 98 -14.25 21.47 -13.00
CA ARG A 98 -13.40 22.17 -14.01
C ARG A 98 -13.13 21.34 -15.26
N LEU A 99 -13.16 20.02 -15.15
CA LEU A 99 -12.95 19.06 -16.24
C LEU A 99 -14.28 18.54 -16.82
N ASP A 100 -15.39 19.19 -16.55
CA ASP A 100 -16.72 18.82 -17.06
C ASP A 100 -17.07 17.33 -16.79
N GLY A 101 -16.62 16.79 -15.64
CA GLY A 101 -16.84 15.39 -15.28
C GLY A 101 -15.86 14.39 -15.90
N ALA A 102 -14.90 14.83 -16.70
CA ALA A 102 -13.87 13.97 -17.29
C ALA A 102 -12.74 13.62 -16.32
N LEU A 103 -13.08 13.35 -15.07
CA LEU A 103 -12.19 12.91 -14.00
C LEU A 103 -12.82 11.72 -13.29
N GLY A 104 -12.05 10.67 -12.99
CA GLY A 104 -12.54 9.59 -12.15
C GLY A 104 -12.93 10.12 -10.77
N PHE A 105 -14.12 9.77 -10.29
CA PHE A 105 -14.56 10.07 -8.93
C PHE A 105 -14.68 8.77 -8.15
N SER A 106 -13.89 8.62 -7.08
CA SER A 106 -13.84 7.42 -6.22
C SER A 106 -13.28 7.82 -4.86
N ALA A 107 -13.30 6.91 -3.89
CA ALA A 107 -12.66 7.10 -2.60
C ALA A 107 -11.11 7.02 -2.68
N GLY A 108 -10.58 6.33 -3.70
CA GLY A 108 -9.15 6.14 -3.90
C GLY A 108 -8.43 7.43 -4.27
N SER A 109 -7.18 7.54 -3.87
CA SER A 109 -6.30 8.67 -4.13
C SER A 109 -4.83 8.23 -4.00
N SER A 110 -3.88 9.16 -4.15
CA SER A 110 -2.45 8.88 -4.09
C SER A 110 -1.80 9.40 -2.79
N PHE A 111 -0.58 8.94 -2.49
CA PHE A 111 0.20 9.49 -1.38
C PHE A 111 0.52 10.98 -1.58
N GLY A 112 0.66 11.42 -2.83
CA GLY A 112 0.84 12.82 -3.17
C GLY A 112 -0.31 13.70 -2.68
N ASP A 113 -1.54 13.19 -2.69
CA ASP A 113 -2.70 13.93 -2.17
C ASP A 113 -2.56 14.24 -0.68
N VAL A 114 -1.99 13.32 0.12
CA VAL A 114 -1.72 13.58 1.53
C VAL A 114 -0.70 14.70 1.69
N LEU A 115 0.38 14.66 0.91
CA LEU A 115 1.42 15.69 0.96
C LEU A 115 0.87 17.05 0.53
N HIS A 116 0.08 17.11 -0.54
CA HIS A 116 -0.60 18.33 -0.98
C HIS A 116 -1.54 18.90 0.09
N VAL A 117 -2.38 18.05 0.70
CA VAL A 117 -3.30 18.51 1.75
C VAL A 117 -2.53 19.01 2.97
N VAL A 118 -1.48 18.32 3.38
CA VAL A 118 -0.64 18.73 4.51
C VAL A 118 0.05 20.07 4.22
N ASP A 119 0.51 20.29 2.98
CA ASP A 119 1.13 21.55 2.59
C ASP A 119 0.13 22.70 2.51
N ASP A 120 -0.99 22.51 1.82
CA ASP A 120 -1.98 23.55 1.55
C ASP A 120 -2.87 23.89 2.76
N TYR A 121 -3.22 22.88 3.58
CA TYR A 121 -4.22 23.01 4.66
C TYR A 121 -3.67 22.70 6.05
N GLY A 122 -2.45 22.25 6.18
CA GLY A 122 -1.91 21.76 7.43
C GLY A 122 -2.43 20.36 7.80
N ILE A 123 -2.35 20.01 9.08
CA ILE A 123 -2.80 18.73 9.63
C ILE A 123 -3.31 18.90 11.06
N VAL A 124 -4.18 18.01 11.50
CA VAL A 124 -4.69 17.99 12.85
C VAL A 124 -4.52 16.60 13.49
N PRO A 125 -4.47 16.49 14.82
CA PRO A 125 -4.51 15.20 15.48
C PRO A 125 -5.91 14.59 15.40
N GLN A 126 -5.99 13.25 15.46
CA GLN A 126 -7.25 12.51 15.49
C GLN A 126 -8.20 12.99 16.60
N SER A 127 -7.66 13.44 17.73
CA SER A 127 -8.46 13.98 18.85
C SER A 127 -9.17 15.28 18.52
N ALA A 128 -8.67 16.07 17.55
CA ALA A 128 -9.32 17.32 17.12
C ALA A 128 -10.39 17.09 16.04
N MET A 129 -10.25 16.02 15.23
CA MET A 129 -11.21 15.66 14.18
C MET A 129 -11.20 14.15 13.96
N SER A 130 -12.15 13.43 14.53
CA SER A 130 -12.28 11.99 14.32
C SER A 130 -12.83 11.63 12.94
N GLY A 131 -13.66 12.51 12.36
CA GLY A 131 -14.26 12.34 11.06
C GLY A 131 -15.33 11.26 10.96
N MET A 132 -15.89 10.83 12.08
CA MET A 132 -16.95 9.81 12.14
C MET A 132 -18.25 10.43 12.70
N ASN A 133 -18.82 11.37 11.93
CA ASN A 133 -20.01 12.12 12.35
C ASN A 133 -21.33 11.47 11.89
N TYR A 134 -21.29 10.19 11.52
CA TYR A 134 -22.43 9.45 10.95
C TYR A 134 -22.87 8.26 11.82
N GLY A 135 -22.52 8.29 13.11
CA GLY A 135 -23.07 7.35 14.10
C GLY A 135 -22.38 5.97 14.17
N THR A 136 -21.21 5.81 13.55
CA THR A 136 -20.36 4.63 13.67
C THR A 136 -19.05 4.96 14.39
N ASP A 137 -18.40 3.96 14.94
CA ASP A 137 -17.07 4.06 15.57
C ASP A 137 -15.93 3.62 14.61
N LYS A 138 -16.28 3.28 13.37
CA LYS A 138 -15.35 2.86 12.32
C LYS A 138 -15.64 3.57 11.01
N PRO A 139 -14.64 3.85 10.18
CA PRO A 139 -14.84 4.50 8.88
C PRO A 139 -15.73 3.66 7.95
N GLU A 140 -16.89 4.18 7.61
CA GLU A 140 -17.85 3.54 6.70
C GLU A 140 -18.36 4.59 5.71
N GLN A 141 -17.67 4.73 4.56
CA GLN A 141 -17.80 5.89 3.69
C GLN A 141 -18.52 5.62 2.37
N SER A 142 -19.00 4.40 2.12
CA SER A 142 -19.67 4.05 0.86
C SER A 142 -20.88 4.93 0.55
N GLU A 143 -21.63 5.37 1.57
CA GLU A 143 -22.75 6.31 1.41
C GLU A 143 -22.25 7.71 1.05
N LEU A 144 -21.24 8.22 1.78
CA LEU A 144 -20.63 9.52 1.49
C LEU A 144 -20.09 9.57 0.05
N ASP A 145 -19.37 8.54 -0.38
CA ASP A 145 -18.78 8.45 -1.73
C ASP A 145 -19.89 8.50 -2.79
N ALA A 146 -20.95 7.71 -2.62
CA ALA A 146 -22.07 7.69 -3.55
C ALA A 146 -22.83 9.02 -3.62
N VAL A 147 -23.03 9.68 -2.48
CA VAL A 147 -23.73 10.98 -2.41
C VAL A 147 -22.88 12.09 -3.03
N LEU A 148 -21.58 12.12 -2.75
CA LEU A 148 -20.67 13.11 -3.35
C LEU A 148 -20.57 12.95 -4.86
N GLU A 149 -20.45 11.71 -5.37
CA GLU A 149 -20.43 11.43 -6.81
C GLU A 149 -21.74 11.87 -7.48
N ALA A 150 -22.89 11.49 -6.92
CA ALA A 150 -24.19 11.88 -7.47
C ALA A 150 -24.37 13.40 -7.47
N TYR A 151 -23.97 14.08 -6.39
CA TYR A 151 -24.08 15.55 -6.29
C TYR A 151 -23.23 16.24 -7.34
N ILE A 152 -21.94 15.86 -7.44
CA ILE A 152 -21.01 16.55 -8.33
C ILE A 152 -21.34 16.30 -9.80
N LYS A 153 -21.86 15.10 -10.13
CA LYS A 153 -22.37 14.77 -11.43
C LYS A 153 -23.56 15.66 -11.83
N ALA A 154 -24.53 15.83 -10.92
CA ALA A 154 -25.66 16.72 -11.15
C ALA A 154 -25.23 18.18 -11.37
N VAL A 155 -24.16 18.63 -10.71
CA VAL A 155 -23.60 19.96 -10.92
C VAL A 155 -23.01 20.12 -12.34
N THR A 156 -22.24 19.15 -12.81
CA THR A 156 -21.61 19.21 -14.16
C THR A 156 -22.62 19.03 -15.28
N GLU A 157 -23.67 18.24 -15.07
CA GLU A 157 -24.76 18.02 -16.04
C GLU A 157 -25.80 19.15 -16.06
N ASN A 158 -25.56 20.28 -15.37
CA ASN A 158 -26.51 21.38 -15.29
C ASN A 158 -26.81 21.99 -16.68
N PRO A 159 -28.09 22.00 -17.09
CA PRO A 159 -28.47 22.46 -18.42
C PRO A 159 -28.26 23.96 -18.65
N ASN A 160 -28.16 24.76 -17.61
CA ASN A 160 -28.00 26.21 -17.70
C ASN A 160 -26.58 26.65 -18.11
N ARG A 161 -25.63 25.73 -18.21
CA ARG A 161 -24.21 25.99 -18.57
C ARG A 161 -23.52 27.10 -17.81
N LYS A 162 -24.08 27.56 -16.70
CA LYS A 162 -23.53 28.55 -15.80
C LYS A 162 -23.79 28.12 -14.37
N LEU A 163 -22.73 27.82 -13.65
CA LEU A 163 -22.81 27.44 -12.26
C LEU A 163 -22.88 28.67 -11.36
N THR A 164 -23.63 28.56 -10.26
CA THR A 164 -23.59 29.50 -9.15
C THR A 164 -22.47 29.09 -8.19
N THR A 165 -22.08 29.97 -7.26
CA THR A 165 -21.11 29.63 -6.21
C THR A 165 -21.72 28.74 -5.11
N ALA A 166 -23.02 28.49 -5.14
CA ALA A 166 -23.72 27.69 -4.12
C ALA A 166 -23.37 26.21 -4.18
N TRP A 167 -23.03 25.67 -5.37
CA TRP A 167 -22.72 24.26 -5.52
C TRP A 167 -21.56 23.79 -4.61
N LEU A 168 -20.49 24.59 -4.51
CA LEU A 168 -19.34 24.23 -3.70
C LEU A 168 -19.69 24.22 -2.20
N LYS A 169 -20.50 25.21 -1.75
CA LYS A 169 -20.98 25.23 -0.37
C LYS A 169 -21.87 24.02 -0.05
N GLY A 170 -22.71 23.61 -0.99
CA GLY A 170 -23.53 22.40 -0.83
C GLY A 170 -22.68 21.14 -0.79
N TYR A 171 -21.67 21.05 -1.66
CA TYR A 171 -20.72 19.95 -1.69
C TYR A 171 -19.94 19.84 -0.37
N ASP A 172 -19.36 20.94 0.10
CA ASP A 172 -18.65 20.99 1.38
C ASP A 172 -19.59 20.70 2.56
N GLY A 173 -20.85 21.13 2.47
CA GLY A 173 -21.87 20.82 3.47
C GLY A 173 -22.15 19.31 3.59
N ILE A 174 -22.09 18.57 2.49
CA ILE A 174 -22.18 17.10 2.52
C ILE A 174 -20.96 16.52 3.21
N ILE A 175 -19.75 16.93 2.84
CA ILE A 175 -18.51 16.45 3.47
C ILE A 175 -18.56 16.71 4.99
N ASN A 176 -18.92 17.92 5.40
CA ASN A 176 -18.99 18.30 6.81
C ASN A 176 -20.06 17.53 7.58
N ALA A 177 -21.19 17.20 6.94
CA ALA A 177 -22.24 16.40 7.59
C ALA A 177 -21.75 15.00 7.98
N TYR A 178 -20.91 14.38 7.16
CA TYR A 178 -20.37 13.03 7.41
C TYR A 178 -19.08 13.05 8.24
N LEU A 179 -18.15 13.94 7.92
CA LEU A 179 -16.81 13.95 8.52
C LEU A 179 -16.66 14.94 9.69
N GLY A 180 -17.63 15.84 9.86
CA GLY A 180 -17.57 16.91 10.85
C GLY A 180 -16.96 18.21 10.32
N GLU A 181 -17.08 19.29 11.12
CA GLU A 181 -16.52 20.59 10.79
C GLU A 181 -14.99 20.59 11.00
N TYR A 182 -14.28 21.26 10.09
CA TYR A 182 -12.83 21.38 10.18
C TYR A 182 -12.43 22.34 11.29
N PRO A 183 -11.60 21.92 12.27
CA PRO A 183 -11.13 22.81 13.30
C PRO A 183 -10.22 23.89 12.72
N THR A 184 -10.50 25.16 13.03
CA THR A 184 -9.61 26.28 12.70
C THR A 184 -8.54 26.47 13.77
N GLN A 185 -8.79 25.99 14.99
CA GLN A 185 -7.90 26.00 16.14
C GLN A 185 -8.24 24.85 17.07
N PHE A 186 -7.23 24.26 17.71
CA PHE A 186 -7.39 23.17 18.67
C PHE A 186 -6.25 23.15 19.69
N GLU A 187 -6.51 22.47 20.82
CA GLU A 187 -5.51 22.27 21.87
C GLU A 187 -4.82 20.90 21.69
N TYR A 188 -3.50 20.87 21.78
CA TYR A 188 -2.70 19.64 21.78
C TYR A 188 -1.52 19.78 22.74
N ASN A 189 -1.38 18.85 23.70
CA ASN A 189 -0.33 18.84 24.71
C ASN A 189 -0.19 20.17 25.46
N GLY A 190 -1.34 20.83 25.75
CA GLY A 190 -1.39 22.08 26.52
C GLY A 190 -1.02 23.34 25.74
N ALA A 191 -0.88 23.25 24.42
CA ALA A 191 -0.66 24.40 23.54
C ALA A 191 -1.76 24.46 22.47
N SER A 192 -2.05 25.69 22.00
CA SER A 192 -3.07 25.95 20.99
C SER A 192 -2.43 26.03 19.61
N TYR A 193 -3.04 25.38 18.62
CA TYR A 193 -2.54 25.31 17.25
C TYR A 193 -3.65 25.60 16.24
N THR A 194 -3.28 26.16 15.10
CA THR A 194 -4.01 25.99 13.83
C THR A 194 -3.49 24.75 13.10
N PRO A 195 -4.21 24.20 12.11
CA PRO A 195 -3.70 23.06 11.32
C PRO A 195 -2.30 23.29 10.73
N GLU A 196 -2.04 24.50 10.20
CA GLU A 196 -0.76 24.87 9.60
C GLU A 196 0.35 24.97 10.67
N SER A 197 0.07 25.64 11.81
CA SER A 197 1.04 25.76 12.89
C SER A 197 1.35 24.41 13.55
N PHE A 198 0.43 23.47 13.55
CA PHE A 198 0.66 22.11 14.04
C PHE A 198 1.55 21.33 13.08
N ARG A 199 1.31 21.41 11.75
CA ARG A 199 2.23 20.87 10.72
C ARG A 199 3.65 21.39 10.93
N ASP A 200 3.81 22.71 11.10
CA ASP A 200 5.12 23.34 11.27
C ASP A 200 5.79 22.90 12.57
N TRP A 201 5.02 22.77 13.65
CA TRP A 201 5.51 22.23 14.92
C TRP A 201 5.95 20.77 14.79
N LEU A 202 5.23 19.95 14.02
CA LEU A 202 5.61 18.57 13.72
C LEU A 202 6.87 18.49 12.85
N GLY A 203 7.22 19.55 12.13
CA GLY A 203 8.37 19.62 11.24
C GLY A 203 8.18 18.89 9.92
N ILE A 204 6.93 18.72 9.48
CA ILE A 204 6.62 18.09 8.19
C ILE A 204 6.76 19.16 7.09
N ASN A 205 7.58 18.84 6.09
CA ASN A 205 7.72 19.63 4.87
C ASN A 205 7.53 18.69 3.66
N ALA A 206 6.51 18.94 2.85
CA ALA A 206 6.18 18.11 1.69
C ALA A 206 7.35 17.96 0.69
N ASP A 207 8.19 19.00 0.54
CA ASP A 207 9.37 18.99 -0.33
C ASP A 207 10.49 18.04 0.10
N ASP A 208 10.39 17.47 1.29
CA ASP A 208 11.35 16.48 1.78
C ASP A 208 11.02 15.05 1.33
N TYR A 209 9.88 14.85 0.68
CA TYR A 209 9.41 13.54 0.27
C TYR A 209 9.42 13.37 -1.25
N VAL A 210 9.87 12.21 -1.69
CA VAL A 210 10.07 11.90 -3.11
C VAL A 210 9.21 10.70 -3.50
N ASN A 211 8.43 10.88 -4.57
CA ASN A 211 7.65 9.81 -5.18
C ASN A 211 8.50 9.11 -6.25
N LEU A 212 8.60 7.79 -6.18
CA LEU A 212 9.44 6.96 -7.04
C LEU A 212 8.65 5.79 -7.63
N THR A 213 9.00 5.40 -8.84
CA THR A 213 8.44 4.25 -9.55
C THR A 213 9.49 3.57 -10.44
N SER A 214 9.11 2.47 -11.12
CA SER A 214 10.01 1.74 -12.00
C SER A 214 9.24 1.14 -13.18
N PHE A 215 9.19 1.84 -14.32
CA PHE A 215 8.54 1.38 -15.56
C PHE A 215 9.35 1.76 -16.80
N THR A 216 9.27 0.96 -17.87
CA THR A 216 10.08 1.14 -19.08
C THR A 216 9.42 1.98 -20.18
N HIS A 217 8.12 2.30 -20.07
CA HIS A 217 7.41 3.09 -21.07
C HIS A 217 7.72 4.59 -20.98
N HIS A 218 8.46 5.03 -19.97
CA HIS A 218 9.05 6.35 -19.83
C HIS A 218 10.56 6.26 -19.55
N PRO A 219 11.34 7.32 -19.90
CA PRO A 219 12.78 7.35 -19.62
C PRO A 219 13.08 7.18 -18.12
N PHE A 220 14.14 6.45 -17.80
CA PHE A 220 14.65 6.41 -16.43
C PHE A 220 15.31 7.74 -16.04
N TYR A 221 15.29 8.02 -14.76
CA TYR A 221 15.80 9.23 -14.09
C TYR A 221 15.04 10.52 -14.43
N GLU A 222 13.91 10.40 -15.11
CA GLU A 222 13.01 11.51 -15.42
C GLU A 222 11.69 11.30 -14.64
N PRO A 223 11.01 12.38 -14.22
CA PRO A 223 9.69 12.27 -13.62
C PRO A 223 8.62 12.09 -14.71
N PHE A 224 7.61 11.28 -14.43
CA PHE A 224 6.41 11.16 -15.26
C PHE A 224 5.17 10.93 -14.40
N ILE A 225 4.00 11.17 -14.96
CA ILE A 225 2.70 10.95 -14.31
C ILE A 225 2.33 9.47 -14.47
N ILE A 226 2.24 8.72 -13.38
CA ILE A 226 1.77 7.33 -13.43
C ILE A 226 0.29 7.34 -13.84
N GLU A 227 -0.04 6.61 -14.92
CA GLU A 227 -1.38 6.58 -15.52
C GLU A 227 -2.29 5.59 -14.78
N VAL A 228 -2.69 5.95 -13.56
CA VAL A 228 -3.68 5.25 -12.75
C VAL A 228 -4.80 6.22 -12.35
N ARG A 229 -6.02 5.67 -12.15
CA ARG A 229 -7.22 6.49 -11.91
C ARG A 229 -7.12 7.31 -10.63
N ASP A 230 -6.43 6.77 -9.61
CA ASP A 230 -6.34 7.37 -8.30
C ASP A 230 -5.26 8.47 -8.23
N ASN A 231 -4.39 8.56 -9.24
CA ASN A 231 -3.52 9.73 -9.45
C ASN A 231 -4.27 10.89 -10.13
N TRP A 232 -5.39 11.29 -9.57
CA TRP A 232 -6.29 12.30 -10.14
C TRP A 232 -5.70 13.73 -10.11
N ARG A 233 -4.69 14.00 -9.26
CA ARG A 233 -3.94 15.27 -9.27
C ARG A 233 -2.93 15.33 -10.41
N TRP A 234 -2.56 14.18 -10.96
CA TRP A 234 -1.52 14.02 -11.98
C TRP A 234 -0.12 14.28 -11.42
N ASP A 235 0.10 13.83 -10.21
CA ASP A 235 1.41 13.91 -9.59
C ASP A 235 2.43 13.03 -10.32
N SER A 236 3.64 13.52 -10.42
CA SER A 236 4.74 12.81 -11.04
C SER A 236 5.50 11.94 -10.03
N ALA A 237 6.08 10.87 -10.54
CA ALA A 237 7.04 10.04 -9.83
C ALA A 237 8.35 9.96 -10.61
N TYR A 238 9.49 10.02 -9.95
CA TYR A 238 10.76 9.76 -10.60
C TYR A 238 10.90 8.29 -10.94
N ASN A 239 11.35 8.01 -12.16
CA ASN A 239 11.45 6.67 -12.72
C ASN A 239 12.85 6.11 -12.53
N LEU A 240 12.98 4.92 -11.96
CA LEU A 240 14.26 4.25 -11.75
C LEU A 240 14.27 2.85 -12.39
N PRO A 241 15.44 2.34 -12.83
CA PRO A 241 15.57 0.90 -13.08
C PRO A 241 15.21 0.10 -11.83
N ILE A 242 14.64 -1.10 -12.02
CA ILE A 242 14.09 -1.91 -10.92
C ILE A 242 15.12 -2.20 -9.81
N ASP A 243 16.39 -2.43 -10.16
CA ASP A 243 17.41 -2.73 -9.16
C ASP A 243 17.79 -1.49 -8.34
N GLU A 244 17.87 -0.31 -8.98
CA GLU A 244 18.10 0.95 -8.27
C GLU A 244 16.87 1.35 -7.43
N PHE A 245 15.67 1.05 -7.90
CA PHE A 245 14.44 1.22 -7.15
C PHE A 245 14.45 0.38 -5.85
N MET A 246 14.81 -0.89 -5.95
CA MET A 246 14.96 -1.77 -4.78
C MET A 246 16.11 -1.34 -3.87
N GLU A 247 17.21 -0.84 -4.43
CA GLU A 247 18.32 -0.27 -3.65
C GLU A 247 17.85 0.89 -2.77
N VAL A 248 17.01 1.79 -3.31
CA VAL A 248 16.40 2.87 -2.51
C VAL A 248 15.61 2.29 -1.35
N MET A 249 14.78 1.27 -1.58
CA MET A 249 13.93 0.69 -0.53
C MET A 249 14.77 0.05 0.59
N TYR A 250 15.79 -0.73 0.24
CA TYR A 250 16.69 -1.31 1.23
C TYR A 250 17.47 -0.24 2.00
N ASN A 251 18.02 0.75 1.27
CA ASN A 251 18.77 1.83 1.88
C ASN A 251 17.92 2.69 2.83
N ALA A 252 16.63 2.90 2.50
CA ALA A 252 15.71 3.61 3.37
C ALA A 252 15.60 2.92 4.74
N ILE A 253 15.29 1.63 4.75
CA ILE A 253 15.17 0.87 6.01
C ILE A 253 16.51 0.79 6.74
N ASP A 254 17.62 0.55 6.03
CA ASP A 254 18.95 0.49 6.63
C ASP A 254 19.35 1.80 7.32
N LYS A 255 18.90 2.93 6.81
CA LYS A 255 19.10 4.26 7.42
C LYS A 255 18.07 4.62 8.49
N GLY A 256 17.08 3.78 8.76
CA GLY A 256 16.03 4.01 9.75
C GLY A 256 14.87 4.89 9.27
N PHE A 257 14.72 5.06 7.94
CA PHE A 257 13.54 5.62 7.32
C PHE A 257 12.50 4.54 7.08
N THR A 258 11.27 4.96 6.81
CA THR A 258 10.17 4.10 6.39
C THR A 258 9.69 4.46 4.99
N ILE A 259 8.72 3.74 4.45
CA ILE A 259 8.31 3.87 3.05
C ILE A 259 6.77 3.82 2.98
N ALA A 260 6.12 4.84 2.42
CA ALA A 260 4.74 4.70 1.97
C ALA A 260 4.74 3.89 0.66
N TRP A 261 3.97 2.81 0.60
CA TRP A 261 4.05 1.79 -0.43
C TRP A 261 2.71 1.54 -1.10
N GLY A 262 2.61 1.89 -2.39
CA GLY A 262 1.47 1.59 -3.26
C GLY A 262 1.70 0.29 -4.02
N SER A 263 0.77 -0.65 -3.92
CA SER A 263 0.92 -2.01 -4.46
C SER A 263 -0.39 -2.58 -4.95
N ASP A 264 -0.29 -3.45 -5.94
CA ASP A 264 -1.33 -4.42 -6.23
C ASP A 264 -1.30 -5.52 -5.16
N VAL A 265 -2.46 -5.85 -4.63
CA VAL A 265 -2.65 -6.88 -3.61
C VAL A 265 -3.68 -7.94 -4.05
N SER A 266 -4.11 -7.88 -5.31
CA SER A 266 -5.06 -8.85 -5.91
C SER A 266 -4.42 -10.20 -6.24
N GLU A 267 -3.13 -10.39 -5.99
CA GLU A 267 -2.38 -11.62 -6.22
C GLU A 267 -2.76 -12.74 -5.23
N ALA A 268 -2.79 -13.98 -5.73
CA ALA A 268 -3.04 -15.15 -4.89
C ALA A 268 -2.01 -15.35 -3.76
N GLY A 269 -0.79 -14.82 -3.93
CA GLY A 269 0.25 -14.83 -2.91
C GLY A 269 0.12 -13.74 -1.85
N PHE A 270 -0.77 -12.75 -2.04
CA PHE A 270 -1.14 -11.81 -0.99
C PHE A 270 -2.26 -12.42 -0.15
N THR A 271 -1.94 -12.88 1.03
CA THR A 271 -2.83 -13.72 1.84
C THR A 271 -3.31 -13.00 3.10
N ARG A 272 -4.51 -13.34 3.58
CA ARG A 272 -5.02 -12.87 4.88
C ARG A 272 -4.18 -13.33 6.08
N ASN A 273 -3.26 -14.28 5.85
CA ASN A 273 -2.32 -14.73 6.87
C ASN A 273 -1.12 -13.80 7.07
N GLY A 274 -1.08 -12.66 6.38
CA GLY A 274 0.00 -11.69 6.50
C GLY A 274 1.25 -12.03 5.66
N LEU A 275 1.07 -12.71 4.53
CA LEU A 275 2.13 -13.01 3.56
C LEU A 275 1.82 -12.35 2.22
N ALA A 276 2.86 -11.83 1.56
CA ALA A 276 2.82 -11.32 0.20
C ALA A 276 4.01 -11.91 -0.58
N THR A 277 3.75 -12.91 -1.43
CA THR A 277 4.75 -13.70 -2.15
C THR A 277 4.36 -13.90 -3.61
N VAL A 278 5.31 -14.26 -4.48
CA VAL A 278 5.06 -14.61 -5.90
C VAL A 278 5.59 -16.02 -6.16
N PRO A 279 4.87 -17.08 -5.73
CA PRO A 279 5.32 -18.44 -5.90
C PRO A 279 5.54 -18.79 -7.38
N ASP A 280 6.61 -19.55 -7.67
CA ASP A 280 6.93 -20.04 -9.02
C ASP A 280 6.09 -21.28 -9.38
N VAL A 281 4.77 -21.07 -9.36
CA VAL A 281 3.77 -22.06 -9.76
C VAL A 281 2.67 -21.37 -10.54
N ASP A 282 2.04 -22.08 -11.47
CA ASP A 282 0.86 -21.58 -12.17
C ASP A 282 -0.32 -21.49 -11.22
N GLN A 283 -0.52 -20.31 -10.63
CA GLN A 283 -1.68 -20.02 -9.81
C GLN A 283 -2.74 -19.33 -10.65
N LYS A 284 -3.98 -19.76 -10.49
CA LYS A 284 -5.10 -18.97 -11.02
C LYS A 284 -5.24 -17.71 -10.18
N PRO A 285 -5.37 -16.52 -10.79
CA PRO A 285 -5.70 -15.31 -10.05
C PRO A 285 -6.92 -15.56 -9.17
N GLY A 286 -6.91 -15.06 -7.95
CA GLY A 286 -8.10 -15.04 -7.10
C GLY A 286 -9.25 -14.31 -7.81
N ALA A 287 -10.48 -14.77 -7.66
CA ALA A 287 -11.63 -14.04 -8.15
C ALA A 287 -11.90 -12.84 -7.21
N GLY A 288 -12.05 -11.66 -7.78
CA GLY A 288 -12.41 -10.44 -7.07
C GLY A 288 -11.23 -9.52 -6.75
N SER A 289 -11.51 -8.23 -6.66
CA SER A 289 -10.56 -7.22 -6.20
C SER A 289 -10.41 -7.29 -4.68
N ASP A 290 -9.31 -6.75 -4.17
CA ASP A 290 -9.09 -6.64 -2.73
C ASP A 290 -10.21 -5.85 -2.05
N GLN A 291 -10.74 -4.85 -2.74
CA GLN A 291 -11.92 -4.10 -2.30
C GLN A 291 -13.17 -4.98 -2.16
N GLU A 292 -13.35 -6.00 -3.01
CA GLU A 292 -14.46 -6.97 -2.89
C GLU A 292 -14.25 -7.94 -1.72
N HIS A 293 -13.01 -8.37 -1.48
CA HIS A 293 -12.64 -9.13 -0.26
C HIS A 293 -12.88 -8.30 1.01
N TRP A 294 -12.58 -7.00 0.96
CA TRP A 294 -12.79 -6.04 2.02
C TRP A 294 -14.26 -5.83 2.36
N LEU A 295 -15.10 -5.70 1.35
CA LEU A 295 -16.52 -5.48 1.50
C LEU A 295 -17.27 -6.74 1.98
N GLY A 296 -16.58 -7.84 2.25
CA GLY A 296 -17.15 -9.09 2.73
C GLY A 296 -18.04 -9.78 1.68
N LYS A 297 -17.82 -9.51 0.39
CA LYS A 297 -18.59 -10.12 -0.70
C LYS A 297 -18.12 -11.54 -1.04
N ASP A 298 -16.94 -11.94 -0.58
CA ASP A 298 -16.42 -13.29 -0.77
C ASP A 298 -15.98 -13.93 0.56
N GLU A 299 -16.90 -14.63 1.21
CA GLU A 299 -16.59 -15.47 2.37
C GLU A 299 -15.95 -16.81 1.97
N SER A 300 -15.87 -17.12 0.69
CA SER A 300 -15.49 -18.46 0.20
C SER A 300 -13.98 -18.63 -0.05
N ALA A 301 -13.18 -17.56 -0.06
CA ALA A 301 -11.75 -17.65 -0.21
C ALA A 301 -11.11 -18.23 1.07
N LYS A 302 -10.97 -19.54 1.14
CA LYS A 302 -10.15 -20.20 2.18
C LYS A 302 -8.72 -19.66 2.05
N PRO A 303 -8.06 -19.27 3.16
CA PRO A 303 -6.66 -18.89 3.14
C PRO A 303 -5.85 -20.01 2.48
N GLN A 304 -5.22 -19.76 1.36
CA GLN A 304 -4.22 -20.68 0.87
C GLN A 304 -2.98 -20.48 1.75
N VAL A 305 -2.59 -21.51 2.46
CA VAL A 305 -1.30 -21.54 3.14
C VAL A 305 -0.25 -21.64 2.05
N VAL A 306 0.32 -20.50 1.68
CA VAL A 306 1.50 -20.49 0.82
C VAL A 306 2.68 -20.87 1.72
N THR A 307 3.24 -22.00 1.43
CA THR A 307 4.41 -22.55 2.10
C THR A 307 5.66 -21.97 1.46
N SER A 308 6.82 -22.06 2.14
CA SER A 308 8.10 -21.65 1.57
C SER A 308 8.35 -22.43 0.27
N SER A 309 8.06 -21.80 -0.84
CA SER A 309 8.27 -22.30 -2.20
C SER A 309 9.23 -21.35 -2.89
N SER A 310 9.93 -21.85 -3.93
CA SER A 310 10.71 -20.96 -4.77
C SER A 310 9.80 -19.89 -5.36
N GLU A 311 10.24 -18.64 -5.29
CA GLU A 311 9.54 -17.53 -5.91
C GLU A 311 10.07 -17.25 -7.31
N LYS A 312 9.23 -16.62 -8.14
CA LYS A 312 9.62 -16.17 -9.49
C LYS A 312 10.74 -15.13 -9.40
N THR A 313 11.72 -15.26 -10.27
CA THR A 313 12.72 -14.20 -10.48
C THR A 313 12.08 -13.08 -11.30
N ILE A 314 11.87 -11.95 -10.71
CA ILE A 314 11.17 -10.82 -11.33
C ILE A 314 12.15 -9.93 -12.11
N THR A 315 11.84 -9.70 -13.38
CA THR A 315 12.59 -8.81 -14.27
C THR A 315 11.86 -7.50 -14.48
N GLN A 316 12.58 -6.47 -14.95
CA GLN A 316 12.02 -5.19 -15.34
C GLN A 316 10.93 -5.35 -16.42
N GLU A 317 11.13 -6.26 -17.38
CA GLU A 317 10.18 -6.53 -18.45
C GLU A 317 8.90 -7.19 -17.92
N MET A 318 9.00 -8.19 -17.04
CA MET A 318 7.83 -8.82 -16.41
C MET A 318 6.98 -7.80 -15.68
N ARG A 319 7.61 -6.89 -14.93
CA ARG A 319 6.95 -5.81 -14.23
C ARG A 319 6.20 -4.87 -15.20
N GLN A 320 6.83 -4.47 -16.31
CA GLN A 320 6.19 -3.62 -17.32
C GLN A 320 4.99 -4.31 -17.96
N ILE A 321 5.16 -5.56 -18.39
CA ILE A 321 4.08 -6.35 -19.01
C ILE A 321 2.88 -6.47 -18.06
N ALA A 322 3.13 -6.70 -16.76
CA ALA A 322 2.05 -6.82 -15.78
C ALA A 322 1.28 -5.51 -15.57
N TYR A 323 1.93 -4.37 -15.63
CA TYR A 323 1.29 -3.06 -15.60
C TYR A 323 0.46 -2.82 -16.87
N ASP A 324 1.03 -3.07 -18.06
CA ASP A 324 0.37 -2.83 -19.34
C ASP A 324 -0.86 -3.72 -19.56
N ASN A 325 -0.81 -4.97 -19.11
CA ASN A 325 -1.89 -5.96 -19.28
C ASN A 325 -2.87 -6.02 -18.10
N LYS A 326 -2.71 -5.14 -17.10
CA LYS A 326 -3.57 -5.06 -15.90
C LYS A 326 -3.47 -6.27 -14.96
N GLN A 327 -2.36 -6.99 -14.98
CA GLN A 327 -1.99 -7.96 -13.93
C GLN A 327 -1.43 -7.27 -12.67
N THR A 328 -1.00 -6.02 -12.81
CA THR A 328 -0.64 -5.14 -11.71
C THR A 328 -1.48 -3.88 -11.81
N THR A 329 -2.32 -3.65 -10.82
CA THR A 329 -3.27 -2.53 -10.72
C THR A 329 -3.02 -1.69 -9.47
N ASP A 330 -3.63 -0.51 -9.40
CA ASP A 330 -3.55 0.38 -8.24
C ASP A 330 -4.64 -0.02 -7.25
N ASP A 331 -4.30 -0.87 -6.28
CA ASP A 331 -5.28 -1.49 -5.39
C ASP A 331 -5.19 -0.97 -3.96
N HIS A 332 -3.97 -0.85 -3.42
CA HIS A 332 -3.82 -0.66 -1.98
C HIS A 332 -2.57 0.13 -1.59
N GLY A 333 -2.72 0.98 -0.58
CA GLY A 333 -1.62 1.68 0.07
C GLY A 333 -1.28 1.07 1.43
N MET A 334 0.01 0.84 1.69
CA MET A 334 0.54 0.27 2.94
C MET A 334 1.80 1.01 3.38
N HIS A 335 2.34 0.65 4.54
CA HIS A 335 3.51 1.28 5.12
C HIS A 335 4.59 0.24 5.42
N ILE A 336 5.71 0.28 4.69
CA ILE A 336 6.89 -0.55 4.96
C ILE A 336 7.75 0.13 6.02
N TYR A 337 8.07 -0.60 7.09
CA TYR A 337 8.85 -0.05 8.20
C TYR A 337 10.02 -0.91 8.66
N GLY A 338 10.24 -2.08 8.05
CA GLY A 338 11.31 -2.96 8.45
C GLY A 338 11.70 -3.99 7.42
N LEU A 339 12.72 -4.76 7.76
CA LEU A 339 13.24 -5.91 7.02
C LEU A 339 13.30 -7.13 7.94
N ALA A 340 12.95 -8.28 7.39
CA ALA A 340 13.10 -9.60 8.00
C ALA A 340 13.72 -10.57 7.01
N GLN A 341 14.09 -11.74 7.49
CA GLN A 341 14.43 -12.90 6.66
C GLN A 341 13.67 -14.10 7.14
N ASP A 342 13.35 -15.02 6.22
CA ASP A 342 12.78 -16.31 6.56
C ASP A 342 13.87 -17.30 7.02
N GLN A 343 13.49 -18.55 7.32
CA GLN A 343 14.38 -19.62 7.75
C GLN A 343 15.41 -20.01 6.69
N ASP A 344 15.17 -19.70 5.42
CA ASP A 344 16.05 -20.00 4.29
C ASP A 344 16.94 -18.80 3.91
N GLY A 345 16.81 -17.67 4.61
CA GLY A 345 17.57 -16.45 4.41
C GLY A 345 17.01 -15.53 3.32
N ASN A 346 15.81 -15.80 2.80
CA ASN A 346 15.15 -14.90 1.85
C ASN A 346 14.68 -13.63 2.55
N LYS A 347 14.81 -12.50 1.86
CA LYS A 347 14.48 -11.19 2.41
C LYS A 347 13.00 -10.85 2.24
N PHE A 348 12.45 -10.27 3.29
CA PHE A 348 11.08 -9.77 3.35
C PHE A 348 11.05 -8.37 3.92
N PHE A 349 10.17 -7.53 3.37
CA PHE A 349 9.81 -6.26 3.97
C PHE A 349 8.73 -6.47 5.03
N ILE A 350 8.84 -5.77 6.14
CA ILE A 350 7.83 -5.76 7.21
C ILE A 350 6.88 -4.61 6.92
N VAL A 351 5.60 -4.94 6.76
CA VAL A 351 4.56 -4.04 6.25
C VAL A 351 3.47 -3.86 7.29
N LYS A 352 3.20 -2.63 7.68
CA LYS A 352 2.05 -2.24 8.47
C LYS A 352 0.87 -1.99 7.55
N ASN A 353 -0.20 -2.77 7.71
CA ASN A 353 -1.45 -2.60 6.98
C ASN A 353 -2.46 -1.79 7.82
N SER A 354 -3.55 -1.34 7.21
CA SER A 354 -4.63 -0.56 7.83
C SER A 354 -5.92 -1.36 8.00
N TRP A 355 -5.81 -2.67 8.27
CA TRP A 355 -6.95 -3.60 8.40
C TRP A 355 -7.20 -4.07 9.84
N GLY A 356 -6.75 -3.29 10.82
CA GLY A 356 -6.78 -3.68 12.23
C GLY A 356 -5.76 -4.78 12.52
N ASP A 357 -5.92 -5.42 13.65
CA ASP A 357 -5.04 -6.46 14.17
C ASP A 357 -5.36 -7.88 13.64
N ALA A 358 -6.05 -7.96 12.50
CA ALA A 358 -6.42 -9.22 11.89
C ALA A 358 -5.22 -10.00 11.36
N GLY A 359 -5.38 -11.33 11.25
CA GLY A 359 -4.39 -12.24 10.68
C GLY A 359 -3.36 -12.76 11.69
N LYS A 360 -2.47 -13.64 11.19
CA LYS A 360 -1.47 -14.36 12.00
C LYS A 360 -0.48 -13.41 12.71
N TYR A 361 -0.17 -12.29 12.07
CA TYR A 361 0.85 -11.34 12.53
C TYR A 361 0.22 -10.01 13.00
N ASN A 362 -1.02 -10.05 13.52
CA ASN A 362 -1.68 -8.90 14.15
C ASN A 362 -1.64 -7.62 13.29
N GLY A 363 -2.09 -7.73 12.03
CA GLY A 363 -2.16 -6.59 11.10
C GLY A 363 -0.83 -6.24 10.40
N ILE A 364 0.20 -7.07 10.57
CA ILE A 364 1.47 -6.97 9.86
C ILE A 364 1.50 -7.97 8.71
N TRP A 365 2.12 -7.60 7.60
CA TRP A 365 2.43 -8.45 6.46
C TRP A 365 3.94 -8.55 6.25
N TYR A 366 4.36 -9.70 5.77
CA TYR A 366 5.72 -9.95 5.28
C TYR A 366 5.67 -10.06 3.77
N ALA A 367 6.22 -9.05 3.08
CA ALA A 367 6.26 -8.98 1.62
C ALA A 367 7.65 -9.37 1.12
N SER A 368 7.73 -10.41 0.31
CA SER A 368 9.00 -10.88 -0.27
C SER A 368 9.61 -9.85 -1.23
N ASP A 369 10.92 -9.91 -1.44
CA ASP A 369 11.63 -9.11 -2.45
C ASP A 369 10.97 -9.27 -3.84
N ALA A 370 10.61 -10.50 -4.21
CA ALA A 370 9.95 -10.79 -5.48
C ALA A 370 8.57 -10.11 -5.60
N PHE A 371 7.76 -10.15 -4.54
CA PHE A 371 6.46 -9.50 -4.54
C PHE A 371 6.59 -7.98 -4.68
N VAL A 372 7.47 -7.37 -3.90
CA VAL A 372 7.71 -5.93 -3.94
C VAL A 372 8.24 -5.50 -5.33
N ARG A 373 9.19 -6.23 -5.90
CA ARG A 373 9.66 -5.99 -7.28
C ARG A 373 8.54 -6.03 -8.30
N TYR A 374 7.64 -6.99 -8.16
CA TYR A 374 6.61 -7.26 -9.16
C TYR A 374 5.39 -6.33 -9.04
N LYS A 375 4.91 -6.12 -7.82
CA LYS A 375 3.59 -5.56 -7.56
C LYS A 375 3.57 -4.10 -7.07
N THR A 376 4.72 -3.50 -6.81
CA THR A 376 4.79 -2.09 -6.42
C THR A 376 4.40 -1.17 -7.59
N LEU A 377 3.48 -0.26 -7.40
CA LEU A 377 3.24 0.84 -8.33
C LEU A 377 4.19 2.00 -8.07
N ASN A 378 4.18 2.52 -6.87
CA ASN A 378 5.06 3.59 -6.45
C ASN A 378 5.38 3.52 -4.96
N ILE A 379 6.39 4.28 -4.58
CA ILE A 379 6.72 4.51 -3.17
C ILE A 379 6.92 6.00 -2.92
N VAL A 380 6.68 6.42 -1.68
CA VAL A 380 7.14 7.72 -1.19
C VAL A 380 8.13 7.50 -0.06
N VAL A 381 9.28 8.18 -0.15
CA VAL A 381 10.36 8.15 0.84
C VAL A 381 10.85 9.55 1.15
N HIS A 382 11.47 9.74 2.31
CA HIS A 382 12.20 10.97 2.57
C HIS A 382 13.42 11.08 1.65
N LYS A 383 13.73 12.27 1.11
CA LYS A 383 14.84 12.48 0.17
C LYS A 383 16.20 12.05 0.68
N ASP A 384 16.43 12.06 2.00
CA ASP A 384 17.68 11.60 2.61
C ASP A 384 17.79 10.07 2.75
N ALA A 385 16.68 9.36 2.48
CA ALA A 385 16.68 7.91 2.34
C ALA A 385 17.34 7.45 1.03
N LEU A 386 17.45 8.33 0.04
CA LEU A 386 18.05 7.99 -1.25
C LEU A 386 19.56 7.70 -1.13
N PRO A 387 20.10 6.69 -1.85
CA PRO A 387 21.53 6.58 -2.10
C PRO A 387 22.09 7.83 -2.78
N LYS A 388 23.31 8.22 -2.45
CA LYS A 388 23.90 9.51 -2.91
C LYS A 388 24.01 9.60 -4.43
N ASP A 389 24.33 8.52 -5.10
CA ASP A 389 24.45 8.44 -6.56
C ASP A 389 23.09 8.52 -7.25
N ILE A 390 22.06 7.85 -6.70
CA ILE A 390 20.67 7.93 -7.20
C ILE A 390 20.13 9.35 -7.00
N LYS A 391 20.35 9.94 -5.81
CA LYS A 391 19.96 11.33 -5.52
C LYS A 391 20.57 12.30 -6.55
N LYS A 392 21.84 12.09 -6.92
CA LYS A 392 22.53 12.86 -7.93
C LYS A 392 21.95 12.66 -9.34
N LYS A 393 21.65 11.41 -9.73
CA LYS A 393 21.03 11.07 -11.03
C LYS A 393 19.67 11.75 -11.20
N LEU A 394 18.90 11.84 -10.11
CA LEU A 394 17.58 12.49 -10.10
C LEU A 394 17.64 14.01 -9.94
N GLY A 395 18.82 14.61 -9.75
CA GLY A 395 18.97 16.04 -9.52
C GLY A 395 18.38 16.56 -8.20
N ILE A 396 18.11 15.66 -7.25
CA ILE A 396 17.54 15.97 -5.94
C ILE A 396 18.66 16.48 -5.00
N LYS A 397 18.40 17.59 -4.30
CA LYS A 397 19.35 18.23 -3.36
C LYS A 397 19.17 17.77 -1.92
#